data_7f9375b8bf9ae555246ef287db9af518
#
_entry.id   7f9375b8bf9ae555246ef287db9af518
#
_cell.length_a   1.000
_cell.length_b   1.000
_cell.length_c   1.000
_cell.angle_alpha   90.00
_cell.angle_beta   90.00
_cell.angle_gamma   90.00
#
_symmetry.space_group_name_H-M   'P 1'
#
loop_
_entity.id
_entity.type
_entity.pdbx_description
1 polymer ?
#
loop_
_entity_poly.entity_id
_entity_poly.type
_entity_poly.pdbx_seq_one_letter_code
_entity_poly.pdbx_strand_id
1 'polypeptide(L)'
;MSKIRISDYSNSIMDLVAKGFAPKAIATNLNLNPVSVDSWLRKNHPELSFRPNPGNLHYFDVIDSYAKAYILGFIAADGALVKTRSCTTLTITLKYKDKEILEFIKSEIGSQASLKEIKRPSSFDNTKIIHHIRYTNSNRELIQGITKWGITENKSLTMSDIIKNIPYDFRGAFIIGYFDGDGSVTIRNGLYENDRGILCKDNSLYIQIRGTKPFLRGICEHLKINDSHIHQNDSIPKLAFASKKDTMKLYKCYNHLPFYLKRKHDKFLEKVNLPCYDNYR
;
A
#
# COMPACT_ATOMS: atom_id res chain seq x y z
N MET A 1 27.88 -44.40 -0.94
CA MET A 1 26.76 -43.77 -1.66
C MET A 1 27.36 -42.75 -2.63
N SER A 2 27.20 -42.95 -3.95
CA SER A 2 27.69 -42.06 -4.98
C SER A 2 26.99 -40.68 -4.83
N LYS A 3 27.77 -39.62 -4.81
CA LYS A 3 27.24 -38.23 -4.74
C LYS A 3 26.45 -37.97 -6.04
N ILE A 4 25.13 -37.83 -5.96
CA ILE A 4 24.25 -37.48 -7.07
C ILE A 4 24.75 -36.16 -7.65
N ARG A 5 25.14 -36.16 -8.92
CA ARG A 5 25.54 -34.92 -9.63
C ARG A 5 24.34 -34.37 -10.39
N ILE A 6 24.00 -33.11 -10.19
CA ILE A 6 22.89 -32.47 -10.90
C ILE A 6 23.06 -32.49 -12.41
N SER A 7 24.32 -32.44 -12.90
CA SER A 7 24.66 -32.57 -14.33
C SER A 7 24.13 -33.86 -14.98
N ASP A 8 23.98 -34.95 -14.21
CA ASP A 8 23.52 -36.24 -14.74
C ASP A 8 22.01 -36.19 -15.10
N TYR A 9 21.31 -35.20 -14.59
CA TYR A 9 19.88 -34.94 -14.82
C TYR A 9 19.62 -33.79 -15.79
N SER A 10 20.64 -33.23 -16.46
CA SER A 10 20.52 -32.06 -17.31
C SER A 10 19.38 -32.15 -18.34
N ASN A 11 19.29 -33.26 -19.07
CA ASN A 11 18.26 -33.44 -20.08
C ASN A 11 16.86 -33.48 -19.46
N SER A 12 16.67 -34.24 -18.36
CA SER A 12 15.39 -34.33 -17.66
C SER A 12 14.97 -33.01 -17.04
N ILE A 13 15.94 -32.20 -16.54
CA ILE A 13 15.69 -30.86 -16.05
C ILE A 13 15.22 -29.97 -17.19
N MET A 14 15.90 -29.98 -18.34
CA MET A 14 15.54 -29.15 -19.50
C MET A 14 14.19 -29.55 -20.12
N ASP A 15 13.88 -30.84 -20.18
CA ASP A 15 12.56 -31.32 -20.62
C ASP A 15 11.42 -30.79 -19.74
N LEU A 16 11.63 -30.75 -18.43
CA LEU A 16 10.64 -30.18 -17.50
C LEU A 16 10.57 -28.65 -17.58
N VAL A 17 11.70 -27.98 -17.86
CA VAL A 17 11.74 -26.54 -18.15
C VAL A 17 10.91 -26.24 -19.41
N ALA A 18 11.11 -26.99 -20.48
CA ALA A 18 10.35 -26.85 -21.72
C ALA A 18 8.83 -27.05 -21.53
N LYS A 19 8.44 -27.86 -20.54
CA LYS A 19 7.04 -28.06 -20.10
C LYS A 19 6.54 -26.96 -19.14
N GLY A 20 7.35 -25.94 -18.85
CA GLY A 20 6.97 -24.79 -18.01
C GLY A 20 7.08 -25.03 -16.49
N PHE A 21 7.76 -26.09 -16.04
CA PHE A 21 7.95 -26.33 -14.61
C PHE A 21 9.00 -25.39 -14.00
N ALA A 22 8.68 -24.84 -12.82
CA ALA A 22 9.63 -24.05 -12.02
C ALA A 22 10.66 -24.95 -11.31
N PRO A 23 11.87 -24.43 -10.96
CA PRO A 23 12.96 -25.22 -10.38
C PRO A 23 12.57 -26.08 -9.17
N LYS A 24 11.69 -25.57 -8.31
CA LYS A 24 11.19 -26.33 -7.15
C LYS A 24 10.34 -27.54 -7.57
N ALA A 25 9.48 -27.37 -8.56
CA ALA A 25 8.64 -28.45 -9.07
C ALA A 25 9.49 -29.49 -9.82
N ILE A 26 10.50 -29.06 -10.59
CA ILE A 26 11.49 -29.92 -11.24
C ILE A 26 12.23 -30.76 -10.20
N ALA A 27 12.72 -30.13 -9.13
CA ALA A 27 13.41 -30.81 -8.05
C ALA A 27 12.53 -31.87 -7.37
N THR A 28 11.26 -31.55 -7.14
CA THR A 28 10.29 -32.52 -6.58
C THR A 28 10.06 -33.70 -7.51
N ASN A 29 9.85 -33.46 -8.82
CA ASN A 29 9.62 -34.51 -9.81
C ASN A 29 10.83 -35.46 -9.95
N LEU A 30 12.03 -34.93 -9.87
CA LEU A 30 13.26 -35.69 -10.05
C LEU A 30 13.89 -36.16 -8.72
N ASN A 31 13.22 -35.93 -7.59
CA ASN A 31 13.72 -36.20 -6.24
C ASN A 31 15.12 -35.63 -5.98
N LEU A 32 15.34 -34.38 -6.42
CA LEU A 32 16.58 -33.64 -6.29
C LEU A 32 16.46 -32.52 -5.24
N ASN A 33 17.61 -31.98 -4.80
CA ASN A 33 17.61 -30.81 -3.92
C ASN A 33 17.22 -29.54 -4.71
N PRO A 34 16.15 -28.79 -4.29
CA PRO A 34 15.68 -27.62 -5.01
C PRO A 34 16.72 -26.51 -5.17
N VAL A 35 17.58 -26.31 -4.15
CA VAL A 35 18.65 -25.29 -4.21
C VAL A 35 19.70 -25.67 -5.26
N SER A 36 20.02 -26.96 -5.37
CA SER A 36 20.98 -27.46 -6.34
C SER A 36 20.47 -27.33 -7.78
N VAL A 37 19.19 -27.64 -8.01
CA VAL A 37 18.54 -27.47 -9.33
C VAL A 37 18.49 -26.00 -9.72
N ASP A 38 18.07 -25.12 -8.83
CA ASP A 38 18.02 -23.67 -9.08
C ASP A 38 19.43 -23.08 -9.37
N SER A 39 20.45 -23.48 -8.59
CA SER A 39 21.83 -23.05 -8.81
C SER A 39 22.40 -23.55 -10.13
N TRP A 40 22.10 -24.80 -10.50
CA TRP A 40 22.55 -25.39 -11.76
C TRP A 40 21.90 -24.66 -12.96
N LEU A 41 20.60 -24.42 -12.92
CA LEU A 41 19.88 -23.69 -13.96
C LEU A 41 20.44 -22.28 -14.13
N ARG A 42 20.65 -21.53 -13.05
CA ARG A 42 21.22 -20.17 -13.12
C ARG A 42 22.62 -20.14 -13.70
N LYS A 43 23.43 -21.15 -13.40
CA LYS A 43 24.82 -21.22 -13.87
C LYS A 43 24.92 -21.59 -15.35
N ASN A 44 24.11 -22.57 -15.79
CA ASN A 44 24.24 -23.15 -17.14
C ASN A 44 23.23 -22.56 -18.12
N HIS A 45 22.14 -21.99 -17.65
CA HIS A 45 21.04 -21.42 -18.44
C HIS A 45 20.62 -20.05 -17.86
N PRO A 46 21.52 -19.05 -17.83
CA PRO A 46 21.23 -17.72 -17.28
C PRO A 46 20.12 -16.98 -18.04
N GLU A 47 19.84 -17.38 -19.29
CA GLU A 47 18.75 -16.88 -20.12
C GLU A 47 17.37 -17.29 -19.59
N LEU A 48 17.30 -18.39 -18.80
CA LEU A 48 16.05 -18.89 -18.22
C LEU A 48 15.77 -18.17 -16.89
N SER A 49 14.85 -17.22 -16.92
CA SER A 49 14.41 -16.55 -15.70
C SER A 49 13.20 -17.25 -15.09
N PHE A 50 13.42 -17.97 -14.00
CA PHE A 50 12.33 -18.56 -13.19
C PHE A 50 11.84 -17.64 -12.08
N ARG A 51 12.39 -16.41 -11.99
CA ARG A 51 11.90 -15.40 -11.07
C ARG A 51 10.67 -14.76 -11.67
N PRO A 52 9.61 -14.56 -10.89
CA PRO A 52 8.49 -13.76 -11.35
C PRO A 52 8.99 -12.41 -11.87
N ASN A 53 8.46 -11.97 -13.00
CA ASN A 53 8.76 -10.64 -13.52
C ASN A 53 8.46 -9.61 -12.41
N PRO A 54 9.43 -8.79 -11.98
CA PRO A 54 9.22 -7.78 -10.95
C PRO A 54 8.33 -6.63 -11.43
N GLY A 55 8.06 -6.54 -12.72
CA GLY A 55 7.30 -5.48 -13.36
C GLY A 55 8.17 -4.32 -13.86
N ASN A 56 7.55 -3.17 -14.06
CA ASN A 56 8.24 -1.95 -14.46
C ASN A 56 9.09 -1.42 -13.29
N LEU A 57 10.39 -1.55 -13.40
CA LEU A 57 11.35 -1.17 -12.36
C LEU A 57 11.45 0.35 -12.18
N HIS A 58 11.13 1.10 -13.23
CA HIS A 58 11.16 2.57 -13.29
C HIS A 58 9.78 3.20 -13.08
N TYR A 59 8.80 2.41 -12.55
CA TYR A 59 7.42 2.84 -12.39
C TYR A 59 7.30 4.15 -11.59
N PHE A 60 8.15 4.34 -10.56
CA PHE A 60 8.14 5.52 -9.71
C PHE A 60 9.21 6.57 -10.05
N ASP A 61 9.93 6.45 -11.14
CA ASP A 61 10.94 7.46 -11.52
C ASP A 61 10.31 8.83 -11.80
N VAL A 62 9.08 8.81 -12.33
CA VAL A 62 8.27 10.01 -12.55
C VAL A 62 6.84 9.74 -12.08
N ILE A 63 6.23 10.69 -11.39
CA ILE A 63 4.80 10.67 -11.04
C ILE A 63 4.04 11.50 -12.08
N ASP A 64 3.52 10.82 -13.08
CA ASP A 64 2.85 11.37 -14.27
C ASP A 64 1.40 10.89 -14.42
N SER A 65 0.89 10.15 -13.42
CA SER A 65 -0.49 9.65 -13.41
C SER A 65 -1.08 9.61 -12.00
N TYR A 66 -2.41 9.65 -11.94
CA TYR A 66 -3.16 9.47 -10.69
C TYR A 66 -2.90 8.11 -10.04
N ALA A 67 -2.74 7.05 -10.85
CA ALA A 67 -2.41 5.70 -10.36
C ALA A 67 -1.07 5.68 -9.63
N LYS A 68 0.00 6.22 -10.23
CA LYS A 68 1.32 6.29 -9.63
C LYS A 68 1.32 7.07 -8.32
N ALA A 69 0.66 8.23 -8.31
CA ALA A 69 0.55 9.05 -7.11
C ALA A 69 -0.22 8.35 -5.99
N TYR A 70 -1.36 7.73 -6.31
CA TYR A 70 -2.16 6.96 -5.36
C TYR A 70 -1.35 5.81 -4.76
N ILE A 71 -0.70 4.99 -5.59
CA ILE A 71 0.11 3.86 -5.12
C ILE A 71 1.27 4.34 -4.26
N LEU A 72 1.95 5.42 -4.65
CA LEU A 72 3.04 5.99 -3.85
C LEU A 72 2.53 6.48 -2.49
N GLY A 73 1.36 7.13 -2.44
CA GLY A 73 0.70 7.53 -1.20
C GLY A 73 0.34 6.34 -0.32
N PHE A 74 -0.17 5.27 -0.92
CA PHE A 74 -0.48 4.03 -0.19
C PHE A 74 0.78 3.35 0.36
N ILE A 75 1.87 3.34 -0.40
CA ILE A 75 3.18 2.85 0.09
C ILE A 75 3.70 3.75 1.22
N ALA A 76 3.50 5.06 1.13
CA ALA A 76 3.87 5.98 2.21
C ALA A 76 3.10 5.72 3.52
N ALA A 77 1.89 5.17 3.46
CA ALA A 77 1.12 4.70 4.62
C ALA A 77 1.55 3.28 5.03
N ASP A 78 1.06 2.27 4.34
CA ASP A 78 1.12 0.85 4.70
C ASP A 78 2.37 0.10 4.20
N GLY A 79 3.18 0.70 3.31
CA GLY A 79 4.41 0.09 2.83
C GLY A 79 5.53 0.14 3.89
N ALA A 80 6.29 -0.91 4.04
CA ALA A 80 7.49 -0.95 4.86
C ALA A 80 8.72 -1.23 3.98
N LEU A 81 9.75 -0.39 4.08
CA LEU A 81 11.07 -0.66 3.51
C LEU A 81 11.91 -1.35 4.58
N VAL A 82 12.16 -2.64 4.37
CA VAL A 82 12.91 -3.48 5.32
C VAL A 82 14.30 -3.72 4.74
N LYS A 83 15.31 -3.16 5.41
CA LYS A 83 16.71 -3.33 5.03
C LYS A 83 17.31 -4.54 5.72
N THR A 84 17.97 -5.37 4.93
CA THR A 84 18.81 -6.47 5.39
C THR A 84 20.26 -6.19 5.01
N ARG A 85 21.19 -7.08 5.37
CA ARG A 85 22.59 -6.94 4.94
C ARG A 85 22.77 -6.99 3.43
N SER A 86 21.89 -7.67 2.71
CA SER A 86 22.02 -7.94 1.27
C SER A 86 21.10 -7.10 0.38
N CYS A 87 19.95 -6.67 0.89
CA CYS A 87 18.95 -5.92 0.09
C CYS A 87 17.98 -5.15 0.95
N THR A 88 17.31 -4.18 0.33
CA THR A 88 16.09 -3.55 0.88
C THR A 88 14.88 -4.18 0.19
N THR A 89 13.81 -4.45 0.95
CA THR A 89 12.58 -5.06 0.45
C THR A 89 11.40 -4.15 0.78
N LEU A 90 10.61 -3.79 -0.23
CA LEU A 90 9.28 -3.24 -0.03
C LEU A 90 8.36 -4.38 0.41
N THR A 91 7.70 -4.19 1.54
CA THR A 91 6.69 -5.11 2.06
C THR A 91 5.39 -4.35 2.33
N ILE A 92 4.28 -4.82 1.78
CA ILE A 92 2.94 -4.31 2.09
C ILE A 92 2.12 -5.49 2.61
N THR A 93 1.59 -5.37 3.83
CA THR A 93 0.79 -6.43 4.46
C THR A 93 -0.56 -5.87 4.89
N LEU A 94 -1.64 -6.40 4.32
CA LEU A 94 -3.00 -5.92 4.55
C LEU A 94 -3.88 -7.03 5.14
N LYS A 95 -5.04 -6.65 5.69
CA LYS A 95 -6.12 -7.61 5.93
C LYS A 95 -6.57 -8.20 4.60
N TYR A 96 -6.87 -9.48 4.55
CA TYR A 96 -7.24 -10.19 3.32
C TYR A 96 -8.42 -9.55 2.58
N LYS A 97 -9.36 -8.95 3.31
CA LYS A 97 -10.51 -8.23 2.73
C LYS A 97 -10.12 -7.04 1.84
N ASP A 98 -8.95 -6.46 2.03
CA ASP A 98 -8.43 -5.32 1.28
C ASP A 98 -7.42 -5.79 0.18
N LYS A 99 -7.46 -7.07 -0.22
CA LYS A 99 -6.53 -7.67 -1.20
C LYS A 99 -6.53 -6.96 -2.56
N GLU A 100 -7.65 -6.39 -2.95
CA GLU A 100 -7.85 -5.70 -4.23
C GLU A 100 -6.85 -4.57 -4.45
N ILE A 101 -6.41 -3.89 -3.37
CA ILE A 101 -5.34 -2.89 -3.46
C ILE A 101 -4.02 -3.51 -3.93
N LEU A 102 -3.65 -4.66 -3.36
CA LEU A 102 -2.39 -5.32 -3.75
C LEU A 102 -2.47 -5.89 -5.18
N GLU A 103 -3.63 -6.36 -5.58
CA GLU A 103 -3.91 -6.79 -6.95
C GLU A 103 -3.78 -5.59 -7.92
N PHE A 104 -4.36 -4.44 -7.57
CA PHE A 104 -4.22 -3.20 -8.33
C PHE A 104 -2.75 -2.73 -8.43
N ILE A 105 -2.03 -2.63 -7.29
CA ILE A 105 -0.61 -2.23 -7.27
C ILE A 105 0.22 -3.16 -8.15
N LYS A 106 -0.02 -4.46 -8.03
CA LYS A 106 0.69 -5.48 -8.79
C LYS A 106 0.41 -5.37 -10.31
N SER A 107 -0.84 -5.11 -10.68
CA SER A 107 -1.25 -4.91 -12.07
C SER A 107 -0.61 -3.65 -12.67
N GLU A 108 -0.66 -2.53 -11.96
CA GLU A 108 -0.08 -1.25 -12.39
C GLU A 108 1.44 -1.33 -12.59
N ILE A 109 2.15 -1.97 -11.68
CA ILE A 109 3.60 -2.20 -11.81
C ILE A 109 3.89 -3.26 -12.89
N GLY A 110 2.92 -4.08 -13.28
CA GLY A 110 3.12 -5.23 -14.18
C GLY A 110 3.88 -6.39 -13.52
N SER A 111 3.83 -6.48 -12.18
CA SER A 111 4.57 -7.48 -11.43
C SER A 111 3.86 -8.85 -11.46
N GLN A 112 4.62 -9.92 -11.72
CA GLN A 112 4.14 -11.30 -11.63
C GLN A 112 4.39 -11.94 -10.25
N ALA A 113 4.92 -11.18 -9.28
CA ALA A 113 5.14 -11.70 -7.92
C ALA A 113 3.82 -12.21 -7.32
N SER A 114 3.84 -13.38 -6.70
CA SER A 114 2.68 -13.94 -6.03
C SER A 114 2.37 -13.18 -4.73
N LEU A 115 1.09 -12.99 -4.46
CA LEU A 115 0.63 -12.47 -3.17
C LEU A 115 0.64 -13.62 -2.16
N LYS A 116 1.28 -13.41 -1.00
CA LYS A 116 1.39 -14.43 0.04
C LYS A 116 0.27 -14.26 1.05
N GLU A 117 -0.59 -15.27 1.18
CA GLU A 117 -1.56 -15.36 2.26
C GLU A 117 -0.89 -15.77 3.57
N ILE A 118 -1.31 -15.14 4.67
CA ILE A 118 -0.80 -15.37 6.02
C ILE A 118 -2.00 -15.52 6.96
N LYS A 119 -2.18 -16.73 7.52
CA LYS A 119 -3.17 -17.02 8.55
C LYS A 119 -2.44 -17.28 9.86
N ARG A 120 -2.79 -16.55 10.92
CA ARG A 120 -2.20 -16.72 12.25
C ARG A 120 -3.24 -16.45 13.33
N PRO A 121 -3.13 -17.06 14.51
CA PRO A 121 -3.95 -16.68 15.66
C PRO A 121 -3.77 -15.19 15.98
N SER A 122 -4.83 -14.56 16.47
CA SER A 122 -4.75 -13.17 16.97
C SER A 122 -3.94 -13.14 18.27
N SER A 123 -3.11 -12.10 18.44
CA SER A 123 -2.37 -11.87 19.68
C SER A 123 -3.27 -11.47 20.87
N PHE A 124 -4.50 -11.03 20.60
CA PHE A 124 -5.46 -10.61 21.63
C PHE A 124 -6.49 -11.71 21.95
N ASP A 125 -6.72 -12.64 21.02
CA ASP A 125 -7.72 -13.70 21.17
C ASP A 125 -7.29 -14.89 20.28
N ASN A 126 -6.66 -15.86 20.90
CA ASN A 126 -6.11 -17.04 20.21
C ASN A 126 -7.18 -17.91 19.49
N THR A 127 -8.46 -17.71 19.80
CA THR A 127 -9.57 -18.38 19.10
C THR A 127 -9.88 -17.76 17.75
N LYS A 128 -9.43 -16.52 17.52
CA LYS A 128 -9.64 -15.80 16.25
C LYS A 128 -8.41 -15.92 15.35
N ILE A 129 -8.64 -16.36 14.11
CA ILE A 129 -7.61 -16.37 13.07
C ILE A 129 -7.63 -15.05 12.33
N ILE A 130 -6.48 -14.36 12.33
CA ILE A 130 -6.28 -13.16 11.53
C ILE A 130 -5.76 -13.60 10.15
N HIS A 131 -6.45 -13.17 9.10
CA HIS A 131 -6.11 -13.44 7.72
C HIS A 131 -5.55 -12.18 7.05
N HIS A 132 -4.28 -12.24 6.66
CA HIS A 132 -3.58 -11.18 5.95
C HIS A 132 -3.14 -11.64 4.56
N ILE A 133 -2.85 -10.68 3.72
CA ILE A 133 -2.23 -10.85 2.42
C ILE A 133 -1.02 -9.93 2.32
N ARG A 134 0.06 -10.40 1.70
CA ARG A 134 1.33 -9.69 1.61
C ARG A 134 1.85 -9.63 0.17
N TYR A 135 2.27 -8.45 -0.23
CA TYR A 135 3.11 -8.20 -1.41
C TYR A 135 4.53 -7.88 -0.96
N THR A 136 5.52 -8.41 -1.68
CA THR A 136 6.95 -8.09 -1.46
C THR A 136 7.64 -7.85 -2.80
N ASN A 137 8.52 -6.84 -2.83
CA ASN A 137 9.39 -6.58 -3.97
C ASN A 137 10.76 -6.12 -3.46
N SER A 138 11.83 -6.78 -3.91
CA SER A 138 13.22 -6.48 -3.49
C SER A 138 14.04 -5.91 -4.64
N ASN A 139 13.40 -5.44 -5.71
CA ASN A 139 14.11 -4.85 -6.82
C ASN A 139 14.68 -3.49 -6.43
N ARG A 140 15.98 -3.30 -6.69
CA ARG A 140 16.73 -2.12 -6.25
C ARG A 140 16.25 -0.85 -6.94
N GLU A 141 16.02 -0.90 -8.24
CA GLU A 141 15.61 0.25 -9.05
C GLU A 141 14.22 0.74 -8.61
N LEU A 142 13.27 -0.17 -8.44
CA LEU A 142 11.93 0.16 -7.96
C LEU A 142 11.97 0.84 -6.58
N ILE A 143 12.81 0.31 -5.66
CA ILE A 143 12.97 0.87 -4.32
C ILE A 143 13.66 2.24 -4.38
N GLN A 144 14.65 2.42 -5.23
CA GLN A 144 15.27 3.72 -5.46
C GLN A 144 14.26 4.75 -5.99
N GLY A 145 13.39 4.35 -6.93
CA GLY A 145 12.28 5.16 -7.42
C GLY A 145 11.35 5.62 -6.29
N ILE A 146 11.01 4.72 -5.35
CA ILE A 146 10.18 5.05 -4.19
C ILE A 146 10.92 5.99 -3.21
N THR A 147 12.18 5.70 -2.89
CA THR A 147 12.96 6.49 -1.92
C THR A 147 13.28 7.89 -2.40
N LYS A 148 13.40 8.11 -3.71
CA LYS A 148 13.56 9.42 -4.34
C LYS A 148 12.48 10.42 -3.92
N TRP A 149 11.27 9.95 -3.64
CA TRP A 149 10.14 10.78 -3.21
C TRP A 149 10.10 11.04 -1.70
N GLY A 150 11.11 10.56 -0.94
CA GLY A 150 11.22 10.79 0.50
C GLY A 150 10.59 9.70 1.36
N ILE A 151 10.19 8.57 0.77
CA ILE A 151 9.70 7.41 1.53
C ILE A 151 10.90 6.54 1.90
N THR A 152 11.23 6.50 3.20
CA THR A 152 12.40 5.80 3.73
C THR A 152 12.01 4.79 4.81
N GLU A 153 12.99 4.10 5.37
CA GLU A 153 12.82 3.26 6.55
C GLU A 153 12.31 4.12 7.73
N ASN A 154 11.51 3.52 8.61
CA ASN A 154 10.94 4.19 9.79
C ASN A 154 10.12 5.47 9.48
N LYS A 155 9.57 5.58 8.28
CA LYS A 155 8.83 6.75 7.78
C LYS A 155 7.73 7.25 8.73
N SER A 156 7.12 6.36 9.53
CA SER A 156 6.09 6.74 10.51
C SER A 156 6.58 7.75 11.54
N LEU A 157 7.90 7.83 11.77
CA LEU A 157 8.53 8.73 12.74
C LEU A 157 9.32 9.86 12.06
N THR A 158 9.77 9.66 10.83
CA THR A 158 10.78 10.52 10.18
C THR A 158 10.30 11.21 8.92
N MET A 159 9.10 10.88 8.42
CA MET A 159 8.60 11.41 7.16
C MET A 159 8.45 12.94 7.23
N SER A 160 9.13 13.64 6.33
CA SER A 160 9.01 15.08 6.13
C SER A 160 7.76 15.43 5.31
N ASP A 161 7.58 16.71 4.97
CA ASP A 161 6.57 17.11 4.00
C ASP A 161 6.99 16.70 2.58
N ILE A 162 6.68 15.46 2.23
CA ILE A 162 6.97 14.90 0.91
C ILE A 162 5.89 15.27 -0.13
N ILE A 163 4.75 15.81 0.29
CA ILE A 163 3.63 16.17 -0.61
C ILE A 163 4.06 17.25 -1.61
N LYS A 164 4.89 18.19 -1.17
CA LYS A 164 5.42 19.24 -2.04
C LYS A 164 6.30 18.72 -3.17
N ASN A 165 6.90 17.54 -3.02
CA ASN A 165 7.71 16.90 -4.05
C ASN A 165 6.84 16.27 -5.15
N ILE A 166 5.56 15.96 -4.83
CA ILE A 166 4.59 15.41 -5.79
C ILE A 166 4.11 16.52 -6.71
N PRO A 167 4.04 16.31 -8.05
CA PRO A 167 3.46 17.30 -8.96
C PRO A 167 2.06 17.70 -8.53
N TYR A 168 1.74 18.99 -8.61
CA TYR A 168 0.56 19.59 -7.98
C TYR A 168 -0.74 18.86 -8.32
N ASP A 169 -0.94 18.51 -9.60
CA ASP A 169 -2.14 17.86 -10.10
C ASP A 169 -2.37 16.46 -9.52
N PHE A 170 -1.32 15.78 -9.07
CA PHE A 170 -1.37 14.43 -8.52
C PHE A 170 -1.35 14.37 -6.99
N ARG A 171 -1.19 15.51 -6.29
CA ARG A 171 -1.14 15.55 -4.82
C ARG A 171 -2.40 15.00 -4.16
N GLY A 172 -3.57 15.32 -4.73
CA GLY A 172 -4.84 14.77 -4.24
C GLY A 172 -4.88 13.24 -4.28
N ALA A 173 -4.43 12.64 -5.38
CA ALA A 173 -4.33 11.19 -5.52
C ALA A 173 -3.38 10.57 -4.49
N PHE A 174 -2.22 11.19 -4.28
CA PHE A 174 -1.27 10.77 -3.25
C PHE A 174 -1.90 10.82 -1.84
N ILE A 175 -2.62 11.89 -1.52
CA ILE A 175 -3.29 12.05 -0.22
C ILE A 175 -4.35 10.96 -0.02
N ILE A 176 -5.15 10.63 -1.05
CA ILE A 176 -6.13 9.54 -0.94
C ILE A 176 -5.44 8.18 -0.77
N GLY A 177 -4.36 7.91 -1.51
CA GLY A 177 -3.58 6.70 -1.32
C GLY A 177 -3.09 6.56 0.13
N TYR A 178 -2.54 7.64 0.70
CA TYR A 178 -2.13 7.66 2.10
C TYR A 178 -3.32 7.50 3.06
N PHE A 179 -4.43 8.18 2.79
CA PHE A 179 -5.65 8.08 3.58
C PHE A 179 -6.23 6.65 3.56
N ASP A 180 -6.15 5.95 2.44
CA ASP A 180 -6.62 4.58 2.33
C ASP A 180 -5.79 3.60 3.18
N GLY A 181 -4.51 3.87 3.40
CA GLY A 181 -3.68 3.15 4.38
C GLY A 181 -3.98 3.62 5.81
N ASP A 182 -3.41 4.73 6.23
CA ASP A 182 -3.36 5.23 7.62
C ASP A 182 -4.52 6.15 8.02
N GLY A 183 -5.46 6.43 7.12
CA GLY A 183 -6.62 7.25 7.44
C GLY A 183 -7.82 6.46 7.97
N SER A 184 -8.72 7.14 8.64
CA SER A 184 -10.02 6.61 9.02
C SER A 184 -11.13 7.60 8.73
N VAL A 185 -12.30 7.07 8.36
CA VAL A 185 -13.54 7.81 8.22
C VAL A 185 -14.62 7.12 9.03
N THR A 186 -15.29 7.88 9.89
CA THR A 186 -16.35 7.39 10.77
C THR A 186 -17.55 8.32 10.67
N ILE A 187 -18.74 7.76 10.58
CA ILE A 187 -19.97 8.51 10.70
C ILE A 187 -20.26 8.65 12.20
N ARG A 188 -20.32 9.88 12.69
CA ARG A 188 -20.73 10.16 14.05
C ARG A 188 -22.25 10.02 14.12
N ASN A 189 -22.74 9.30 15.11
CA ASN A 189 -24.14 9.16 15.42
C ASN A 189 -24.31 9.47 16.90
N GLY A 190 -24.53 10.74 17.23
CA GLY A 190 -24.67 11.19 18.61
C GLY A 190 -25.73 12.29 18.71
N LEU A 191 -26.07 12.64 19.94
CA LEU A 191 -26.85 13.85 20.26
C LEU A 191 -25.90 14.84 20.90
N TYR A 192 -25.99 16.10 20.54
CA TYR A 192 -25.26 17.20 21.17
C TYR A 192 -26.22 18.37 21.36
N GLU A 193 -25.99 19.12 22.41
CA GLU A 193 -26.72 20.37 22.67
C GLU A 193 -25.96 21.51 22.00
N ASN A 194 -26.66 22.30 21.20
CA ASN A 194 -26.08 23.48 20.57
C ASN A 194 -26.05 24.69 21.55
N ASP A 195 -25.43 25.79 21.14
CA ASP A 195 -25.28 27.00 21.94
C ASP A 195 -26.64 27.64 22.38
N ARG A 196 -27.77 27.16 21.84
CA ARG A 196 -29.13 27.59 22.19
C ARG A 196 -29.87 26.59 23.08
N GLY A 197 -29.18 25.58 23.61
CA GLY A 197 -29.78 24.54 24.43
C GLY A 197 -30.62 23.54 23.64
N ILE A 198 -30.54 23.50 22.31
CA ILE A 198 -31.33 22.61 21.48
C ILE A 198 -30.56 21.30 21.24
N LEU A 199 -31.19 20.18 21.52
CA LEU A 199 -30.66 18.84 21.26
C LEU A 199 -30.61 18.58 19.74
N CYS A 200 -29.42 18.46 19.18
CA CYS A 200 -29.17 18.23 17.76
C CYS A 200 -28.55 16.85 17.55
N LYS A 201 -28.91 16.21 16.44
CA LYS A 201 -28.29 14.95 16.05
C LYS A 201 -26.98 15.21 15.29
N ASP A 202 -25.85 14.75 15.83
CA ASP A 202 -24.59 14.69 15.08
C ASP A 202 -24.68 13.55 14.06
N ASN A 203 -24.50 13.87 12.80
CA ASN A 203 -24.50 12.95 11.69
C ASN A 203 -23.35 13.28 10.74
N SER A 204 -22.26 13.82 11.28
CA SER A 204 -21.10 14.28 10.52
C SER A 204 -20.14 13.14 10.20
N LEU A 205 -19.39 13.33 9.12
CA LEU A 205 -18.21 12.52 8.86
C LEU A 205 -17.06 12.99 9.74
N TYR A 206 -16.43 12.08 10.46
CA TYR A 206 -15.22 12.34 11.21
C TYR A 206 -14.04 11.68 10.53
N ILE A 207 -13.13 12.51 10.05
CA ILE A 207 -11.92 12.11 9.33
C ILE A 207 -10.73 12.18 10.29
N GLN A 208 -9.88 11.17 10.26
CA GLN A 208 -8.60 11.16 10.94
C GLN A 208 -7.51 10.64 10.02
N ILE A 209 -6.34 11.27 10.02
CA ILE A 209 -5.12 10.84 9.30
C ILE A 209 -3.98 10.89 10.32
N ARG A 210 -3.25 9.80 10.48
CA ARG A 210 -2.06 9.73 11.34
C ARG A 210 -0.80 9.97 10.50
N GLY A 211 0.22 10.59 11.11
CA GLY A 211 1.48 10.85 10.43
C GLY A 211 2.34 11.84 11.20
N THR A 212 3.55 12.11 10.74
CA THR A 212 4.40 13.14 11.33
C THR A 212 3.78 14.53 11.16
N LYS A 213 4.07 15.44 12.10
CA LYS A 213 3.55 16.82 12.04
C LYS A 213 3.92 17.56 10.74
N PRO A 214 5.18 17.49 10.22
CA PRO A 214 5.51 18.10 8.93
C PRO A 214 4.69 17.55 7.77
N PHE A 215 4.50 16.23 7.71
CA PHE A 215 3.71 15.58 6.68
C PHE A 215 2.22 16.00 6.74
N LEU A 216 1.63 16.01 7.93
CA LEU A 216 0.23 16.43 8.13
C LEU A 216 0.01 17.91 7.76
N ARG A 217 1.00 18.78 8.00
CA ARG A 217 0.96 20.18 7.53
C ARG A 217 0.93 20.27 6.02
N GLY A 218 1.70 19.43 5.30
CA GLY A 218 1.63 19.37 3.84
C GLY A 218 0.24 18.96 3.33
N ILE A 219 -0.46 18.05 4.02
CA ILE A 219 -1.87 17.72 3.72
C ILE A 219 -2.76 18.95 3.94
N CYS A 220 -2.61 19.62 5.09
CA CYS A 220 -3.40 20.82 5.42
C CYS A 220 -3.20 21.92 4.38
N GLU A 221 -1.98 22.17 3.96
CA GLU A 221 -1.63 23.17 2.95
C GLU A 221 -2.31 22.86 1.61
N HIS A 222 -2.15 21.63 1.11
CA HIS A 222 -2.78 21.23 -0.16
C HIS A 222 -4.30 21.31 -0.12
N LEU A 223 -4.93 20.79 0.94
CA LEU A 223 -6.39 20.80 1.10
C LEU A 223 -6.94 22.14 1.58
N LYS A 224 -6.08 23.11 1.91
CA LYS A 224 -6.47 24.40 2.52
C LYS A 224 -7.33 24.20 3.79
N ILE A 225 -6.89 23.29 4.65
CA ILE A 225 -7.46 23.00 5.98
C ILE A 225 -6.58 23.66 7.02
N ASN A 226 -7.19 24.16 8.11
CA ASN A 226 -6.43 24.77 9.20
C ASN A 226 -5.57 23.72 9.91
N ASP A 227 -4.28 24.02 10.13
CA ASP A 227 -3.33 23.11 10.80
C ASP A 227 -3.57 22.98 12.32
N SER A 228 -4.43 23.83 12.92
CA SER A 228 -4.94 23.66 14.30
C SER A 228 -5.69 22.33 14.51
N HIS A 229 -6.12 21.68 13.43
CA HIS A 229 -6.70 20.34 13.45
C HIS A 229 -5.66 19.22 13.63
N ILE A 230 -4.36 19.56 13.71
CA ILE A 230 -3.28 18.60 14.02
C ILE A 230 -3.13 18.50 15.54
N HIS A 231 -3.49 17.34 16.09
CA HIS A 231 -3.42 17.05 17.52
C HIS A 231 -2.21 16.15 17.85
N GLN A 232 -1.53 16.47 18.96
CA GLN A 232 -0.32 15.79 19.47
C GLN A 232 -0.61 14.98 20.75
N ASN A 233 -1.81 14.41 20.89
CA ASN A 233 -2.22 13.75 22.13
C ASN A 233 -1.67 12.32 22.29
N ASP A 234 -1.19 11.72 21.19
CA ASP A 234 -0.64 10.36 21.12
C ASP A 234 0.84 10.41 20.71
N SER A 235 1.49 9.25 20.75
CA SER A 235 2.87 9.09 20.27
C SER A 235 3.08 9.51 18.82
N ILE A 236 2.03 9.40 17.99
CA ILE A 236 2.03 9.83 16.59
C ILE A 236 0.94 10.88 16.40
N PRO A 237 1.29 12.08 15.87
CA PRO A 237 0.32 13.12 15.58
C PRO A 237 -0.81 12.66 14.67
N LYS A 238 -1.98 13.30 14.82
CA LYS A 238 -3.15 13.06 13.96
C LYS A 238 -3.76 14.37 13.48
N LEU A 239 -4.09 14.43 12.21
CA LEU A 239 -4.99 15.42 11.64
C LEU A 239 -6.42 14.90 11.79
N ALA A 240 -7.32 15.69 12.41
CA ALA A 240 -8.70 15.28 12.63
C ALA A 240 -9.67 16.43 12.37
N PHE A 241 -10.69 16.19 11.53
CA PHE A 241 -11.70 17.19 11.19
C PHE A 241 -13.05 16.53 10.88
N ALA A 242 -14.13 17.32 11.01
CA ALA A 242 -15.50 16.85 10.76
C ALA A 242 -16.36 17.90 10.03
N SER A 243 -15.81 19.10 9.74
CA SER A 243 -16.59 20.13 9.02
C SER A 243 -16.96 19.64 7.62
N LYS A 244 -18.18 19.93 7.16
CA LYS A 244 -18.62 19.60 5.80
C LYS A 244 -17.67 20.14 4.75
N LYS A 245 -17.25 21.41 4.92
CA LYS A 245 -16.32 22.10 4.03
C LYS A 245 -15.01 21.32 3.87
N ASP A 246 -14.40 20.87 4.96
CA ASP A 246 -13.09 20.22 4.93
C ASP A 246 -13.19 18.76 4.49
N THR A 247 -14.27 18.04 4.88
CA THR A 247 -14.53 16.69 4.39
C THR A 247 -14.74 16.67 2.87
N MET A 248 -15.41 17.70 2.30
CA MET A 248 -15.59 17.82 0.86
C MET A 248 -14.28 18.10 0.11
N LYS A 249 -13.33 18.86 0.72
CA LYS A 249 -12.00 19.05 0.11
C LYS A 249 -11.26 17.72 -0.05
N LEU A 250 -11.30 16.86 0.97
CA LEU A 250 -10.73 15.51 0.87
C LEU A 250 -11.50 14.64 -0.13
N TYR A 251 -12.85 14.69 -0.12
CA TYR A 251 -13.68 13.92 -1.05
C TYR A 251 -13.37 14.26 -2.52
N LYS A 252 -13.17 15.53 -2.85
CA LYS A 252 -12.80 15.96 -4.21
C LYS A 252 -11.49 15.35 -4.71
N CYS A 253 -10.60 14.91 -3.82
CA CYS A 253 -9.36 14.22 -4.20
C CYS A 253 -9.58 12.80 -4.75
N TYR A 254 -10.79 12.23 -4.63
CA TYR A 254 -11.15 10.98 -5.29
C TYR A 254 -11.39 11.13 -6.79
N ASN A 255 -11.55 12.36 -7.29
CA ASN A 255 -11.75 12.58 -8.72
C ASN A 255 -10.56 12.06 -9.53
N HIS A 256 -10.88 11.40 -10.65
CA HIS A 256 -9.91 10.83 -11.60
C HIS A 256 -9.08 9.65 -11.06
N LEU A 257 -9.35 9.16 -9.83
CA LEU A 257 -8.65 8.00 -9.33
C LEU A 257 -9.10 6.72 -10.05
N PRO A 258 -8.18 5.91 -10.57
CA PRO A 258 -8.52 4.62 -11.18
C PRO A 258 -8.88 3.56 -10.15
N PHE A 259 -8.50 3.77 -8.88
CA PHE A 259 -8.73 2.87 -7.76
C PHE A 259 -8.78 3.61 -6.42
N TYR A 260 -9.56 3.10 -5.49
CA TYR A 260 -9.63 3.54 -4.10
C TYR A 260 -10.28 2.46 -3.21
N LEU A 261 -10.11 2.52 -1.89
CA LEU A 261 -10.79 1.65 -0.95
C LEU A 261 -12.29 1.97 -0.87
N LYS A 262 -13.09 1.16 -1.56
CA LYS A 262 -14.55 1.32 -1.64
C LYS A 262 -15.18 1.52 -0.26
N ARG A 263 -14.81 0.72 0.74
CA ARG A 263 -15.36 0.80 2.10
C ARG A 263 -15.15 2.14 2.81
N LYS A 264 -14.12 2.92 2.41
CA LYS A 264 -13.91 4.28 2.93
C LYS A 264 -14.67 5.30 2.09
N HIS A 265 -14.63 5.16 0.78
CA HIS A 265 -15.34 6.03 -0.15
C HIS A 265 -16.86 5.98 0.03
N ASP A 266 -17.44 4.79 0.22
CA ASP A 266 -18.88 4.62 0.40
C ASP A 266 -19.43 5.44 1.59
N LYS A 267 -18.65 5.59 2.67
CA LYS A 267 -19.02 6.46 3.79
C LYS A 267 -19.14 7.93 3.42
N PHE A 268 -18.34 8.41 2.47
CA PHE A 268 -18.54 9.75 1.93
C PHE A 268 -19.83 9.82 1.11
N LEU A 269 -20.11 8.81 0.27
CA LEU A 269 -21.33 8.77 -0.54
C LEU A 269 -22.59 8.78 0.32
N GLU A 270 -22.61 8.10 1.47
CA GLU A 270 -23.73 8.12 2.41
C GLU A 270 -24.06 9.54 2.90
N LYS A 271 -23.11 10.48 2.84
CA LYS A 271 -23.27 11.86 3.33
C LYS A 271 -23.31 12.91 2.23
N VAL A 272 -22.48 12.75 1.20
CA VAL A 272 -22.35 13.71 0.08
C VAL A 272 -23.66 13.83 -0.71
N ASN A 273 -24.46 12.74 -0.76
CA ASN A 273 -25.76 12.74 -1.44
C ASN A 273 -26.91 13.34 -0.59
N LEU A 274 -26.61 13.82 0.62
CA LEU A 274 -27.60 14.55 1.41
C LEU A 274 -27.73 16.00 0.93
N PRO A 275 -28.95 16.59 0.89
CA PRO A 275 -29.18 17.97 0.42
C PRO A 275 -28.29 19.02 1.07
N CYS A 276 -27.89 18.78 2.33
CA CYS A 276 -27.02 19.68 3.08
C CYS A 276 -25.55 19.73 2.57
N TYR A 277 -25.14 18.88 1.64
CA TYR A 277 -23.83 18.87 1.02
C TYR A 277 -23.82 19.47 -0.41
N ASP A 278 -24.99 19.72 -1.03
CA ASP A 278 -25.08 20.20 -2.41
C ASP A 278 -24.38 21.56 -2.63
N ASN A 279 -24.35 22.42 -1.63
CA ASN A 279 -23.66 23.73 -1.69
C ASN A 279 -22.13 23.67 -1.75
N TYR A 280 -21.53 22.47 -1.68
CA TYR A 280 -20.06 22.27 -1.67
C TYR A 280 -19.58 21.38 -2.83
N ARG A 281 -20.47 21.00 -3.76
CA ARG A 281 -20.15 20.23 -4.97
C ARG A 281 -19.38 21.06 -6.02
#